data_2975a734e4a98c027c0aa319dc8a24df
#
_entry.id   2975a734e4a98c027c0aa319dc8a24df
#
_cell.length_a   1.000
_cell.length_b   1.000
_cell.length_c   1.000
_cell.angle_alpha   90.00
_cell.angle_beta   90.00
_cell.angle_gamma   90.00
#
_symmetry.space_group_name_H-M   'P 1'
#
loop_
_entity.id
_entity.type
_entity.pdbx_description
1 polymer ?
#
loop_
_entity_poly.entity_id
_entity_poly.type
_entity_poly.pdbx_seq_one_letter_code
_entity_poly.pdbx_strand_id
1 'polypeptide(L)'
;MEQDRMNIQWYPGHMTKTRRQMEADLKQVDAVCEILDARIPISSRNPDIDSICGNKPRIVIMNRMDLADPSATKQWITYFRDKGMAAIATDCKTKRGINDFQPAVRALLKEKIDRDAAKGMKRSLRIMIVGIPNVGKSTLINQISGRKGAKAENRPGVTRGKQWVTVDGGLLLLDTPGILWPKFEDPNVGLALAFTGAVKENVIDVEELACRLFSLLWQRYPDAVQARYGIEMPADAQGYELLEAAGKKRGFLLARGEINTERMAKVLVDEYRSGKLGRLTFEMPEDML
;
A
#
# COMPACT_ATOMS: atom_id res chain seq x y z
N MET A 1 -8.64 -21.08 24.70
CA MET A 1 -7.33 -20.45 24.56
C MET A 1 -7.56 -19.07 23.95
N GLU A 2 -7.42 -18.02 24.74
CA GLU A 2 -7.50 -16.63 24.29
C GLU A 2 -6.36 -16.41 23.30
N GLN A 3 -6.72 -16.15 22.04
CA GLN A 3 -5.76 -15.71 21.04
C GLN A 3 -5.21 -14.36 21.52
N ASP A 4 -3.96 -14.36 21.94
CA ASP A 4 -3.20 -13.16 22.28
C ASP A 4 -3.19 -12.27 21.02
N ARG A 5 -4.09 -11.29 20.99
CA ARG A 5 -4.29 -10.40 19.82
C ARG A 5 -3.20 -9.37 19.89
N MET A 6 -2.22 -9.47 19.00
CA MET A 6 -1.25 -8.39 18.79
C MET A 6 -2.02 -7.09 18.51
N ASN A 7 -2.06 -6.20 19.50
CA ASN A 7 -2.82 -4.95 19.41
C ASN A 7 -1.96 -3.87 18.76
N ILE A 8 -1.83 -3.90 17.43
CA ILE A 8 -1.11 -2.89 16.67
C ILE A 8 -1.96 -1.64 16.65
N GLN A 9 -1.73 -0.74 17.61
CA GLN A 9 -2.37 0.57 17.65
C GLN A 9 -1.35 1.63 17.23
N TRP A 10 -1.70 2.39 16.21
CA TRP A 10 -0.94 3.55 15.78
C TRP A 10 -1.62 4.81 16.28
N TYR A 11 -1.02 5.51 17.23
CA TYR A 11 -1.50 6.79 17.74
C TYR A 11 -0.65 7.97 17.26
N PRO A 12 -1.03 8.68 16.20
CA PRO A 12 -0.60 10.05 16.03
C PRO A 12 -1.69 10.97 16.58
N GLY A 13 -1.43 11.70 17.64
CA GLY A 13 -2.33 12.71 18.24
C GLY A 13 -2.75 13.86 17.31
N HIS A 14 -2.52 13.72 16.00
CA HIS A 14 -2.77 14.73 14.98
C HIS A 14 -3.93 14.39 14.01
N MET A 15 -4.65 13.29 14.20
CA MET A 15 -5.54 12.77 13.15
C MET A 15 -6.82 13.56 12.93
N THR A 16 -7.44 14.12 13.99
CA THR A 16 -8.58 15.02 13.83
C THR A 16 -8.16 16.28 13.06
N LYS A 17 -6.95 16.77 13.32
CA LYS A 17 -6.38 17.90 12.58
C LYS A 17 -6.14 17.53 11.12
N THR A 18 -5.65 16.32 10.86
CA THR A 18 -5.36 15.82 9.51
C THR A 18 -6.63 15.62 8.69
N ARG A 19 -7.70 15.05 9.28
CA ARG A 19 -9.00 14.92 8.62
C ARG A 19 -9.57 16.29 8.23
N ARG A 20 -9.62 17.25 9.17
CA ARG A 20 -10.06 18.62 8.87
C ARG A 20 -9.23 19.30 7.80
N GLN A 21 -7.92 19.02 7.79
CA GLN A 21 -7.03 19.54 6.76
C GLN A 21 -7.34 18.93 5.38
N MET A 22 -7.58 17.62 5.31
CA MET A 22 -8.02 16.95 4.06
C MET A 22 -9.33 17.53 3.54
N GLU A 23 -10.32 17.70 4.39
CA GLU A 23 -11.62 18.30 4.03
C GLU A 23 -11.46 19.73 3.48
N ALA A 24 -10.54 20.53 4.06
CA ALA A 24 -10.22 21.85 3.54
C ALA A 24 -9.50 21.80 2.19
N ASP A 25 -8.58 20.87 2.01
CA ASP A 25 -7.81 20.70 0.76
C ASP A 25 -8.67 20.15 -0.37
N LEU A 26 -9.66 19.31 -0.06
CA LEU A 26 -10.64 18.80 -1.04
C LEU A 26 -11.41 19.91 -1.77
N LYS A 27 -11.64 21.05 -1.11
CA LYS A 27 -12.28 22.21 -1.75
C LYS A 27 -11.42 22.86 -2.83
N GLN A 28 -10.11 22.62 -2.81
CA GLN A 28 -9.15 23.26 -3.71
C GLN A 28 -8.76 22.36 -4.89
N VAL A 29 -9.21 21.08 -4.92
CA VAL A 29 -8.83 20.10 -5.92
C VAL A 29 -10.01 19.65 -6.77
N ASP A 30 -9.73 19.18 -7.96
CA ASP A 30 -10.71 18.72 -8.95
C ASP A 30 -10.97 17.21 -8.79
N ALA A 31 -9.98 16.44 -8.41
CA ALA A 31 -10.08 15.01 -8.17
C ALA A 31 -9.14 14.56 -7.04
N VAL A 32 -9.37 13.35 -6.56
CA VAL A 32 -8.51 12.66 -5.58
C VAL A 32 -7.87 11.45 -6.25
N CYS A 33 -6.56 11.33 -6.07
CA CYS A 33 -5.77 10.14 -6.43
C CYS A 33 -5.46 9.37 -5.15
N GLU A 34 -6.08 8.21 -5.00
CA GLU A 34 -5.87 7.29 -3.90
C GLU A 34 -4.83 6.24 -4.30
N ILE A 35 -3.70 6.17 -3.57
CA ILE A 35 -2.66 5.17 -3.83
C ILE A 35 -2.79 4.04 -2.82
N LEU A 36 -2.94 2.82 -3.35
CA LEU A 36 -3.05 1.58 -2.60
C LEU A 36 -1.84 0.67 -2.88
N ASP A 37 -1.52 -0.19 -1.93
CA ASP A 37 -0.58 -1.29 -2.14
C ASP A 37 -1.33 -2.47 -2.78
N ALA A 38 -0.96 -2.85 -3.99
CA ALA A 38 -1.64 -3.91 -4.73
C ALA A 38 -1.58 -5.30 -4.08
N ARG A 39 -0.74 -5.50 -3.06
CA ARG A 39 -0.66 -6.73 -2.26
C ARG A 39 -1.76 -6.83 -1.20
N ILE A 40 -2.24 -5.65 -0.72
CA ILE A 40 -3.20 -5.49 0.38
C ILE A 40 -4.17 -4.32 0.09
N PRO A 41 -4.97 -4.38 -0.96
CA PRO A 41 -5.78 -3.25 -1.42
C PRO A 41 -6.80 -2.75 -0.40
N ILE A 42 -7.41 -3.66 0.38
CA ILE A 42 -8.38 -3.32 1.44
C ILE A 42 -7.65 -2.64 2.60
N SER A 43 -6.65 -3.32 3.15
CA SER A 43 -5.91 -2.86 4.33
C SER A 43 -5.08 -1.61 4.07
N SER A 44 -4.70 -1.32 2.83
CA SER A 44 -4.01 -0.08 2.47
C SER A 44 -4.94 1.09 2.16
N ARG A 45 -6.25 0.87 2.17
CA ARG A 45 -7.28 1.88 1.92
C ARG A 45 -7.78 2.48 3.23
N ASN A 46 -7.84 3.81 3.30
CA ASN A 46 -8.45 4.47 4.46
C ASN A 46 -9.97 4.24 4.45
N PRO A 47 -10.57 3.62 5.49
CA PRO A 47 -12.01 3.33 5.52
C PRO A 47 -12.89 4.58 5.43
N ASP A 48 -12.40 5.72 5.91
CA ASP A 48 -13.12 7.00 5.88
C ASP A 48 -13.06 7.72 4.53
N ILE A 49 -12.26 7.22 3.57
CA ILE A 49 -11.97 7.97 2.33
C ILE A 49 -13.22 8.26 1.51
N ASP A 50 -14.17 7.34 1.50
CA ASP A 50 -15.44 7.51 0.76
C ASP A 50 -16.28 8.64 1.36
N SER A 51 -16.38 8.69 2.70
CA SER A 51 -17.10 9.73 3.41
C SER A 51 -16.41 11.10 3.30
N ILE A 52 -15.07 11.11 3.30
CA ILE A 52 -14.28 12.34 3.20
C ILE A 52 -14.36 12.94 1.79
N CYS A 53 -14.20 12.10 0.77
CA CYS A 53 -14.21 12.56 -0.63
C CYS A 53 -15.61 12.88 -1.17
N GLY A 54 -16.67 12.26 -0.63
CA GLY A 54 -18.03 12.44 -1.13
C GLY A 54 -18.09 12.20 -2.64
N ASN A 55 -18.66 13.17 -3.37
CA ASN A 55 -18.85 13.09 -4.83
C ASN A 55 -17.62 13.55 -5.65
N LYS A 56 -16.45 13.75 -5.04
CA LYS A 56 -15.23 14.10 -5.80
C LYS A 56 -14.85 12.97 -6.76
N PRO A 57 -14.55 13.28 -8.04
CA PRO A 57 -13.99 12.30 -8.95
C PRO A 57 -12.73 11.66 -8.36
N ARG A 58 -12.60 10.33 -8.49
CA ARG A 58 -11.49 9.58 -7.91
C ARG A 58 -10.79 8.71 -8.93
N ILE A 59 -9.47 8.65 -8.78
CA ILE A 59 -8.61 7.67 -9.45
C ILE A 59 -7.87 6.85 -8.41
N VAL A 60 -7.93 5.52 -8.52
CA VAL A 60 -7.19 4.58 -7.69
C VAL A 60 -5.93 4.12 -8.41
N ILE A 61 -4.81 4.18 -7.72
CA ILE A 61 -3.53 3.69 -8.20
C ILE A 61 -3.16 2.45 -7.40
N MET A 62 -3.21 1.29 -8.05
CA MET A 62 -2.73 0.01 -7.52
C MET A 62 -1.20 -0.03 -7.69
N ASN A 63 -0.47 0.53 -6.73
CA ASN A 63 0.99 0.59 -6.78
C ASN A 63 1.63 -0.73 -6.33
N ARG A 64 2.91 -0.93 -6.65
CA ARG A 64 3.65 -2.17 -6.41
C ARG A 64 3.07 -3.38 -7.15
N MET A 65 2.54 -3.15 -8.33
CA MET A 65 2.05 -4.22 -9.21
C MET A 65 3.11 -5.27 -9.55
N ASP A 66 4.38 -4.94 -9.41
CA ASP A 66 5.53 -5.84 -9.57
C ASP A 66 5.62 -6.89 -8.46
N LEU A 67 5.06 -6.61 -7.28
CA LEU A 67 5.05 -7.48 -6.09
C LEU A 67 3.71 -8.20 -5.88
N ALA A 68 2.65 -7.77 -6.57
CA ALA A 68 1.30 -8.29 -6.42
C ALA A 68 0.91 -9.30 -7.50
N ASP A 69 -0.02 -10.18 -7.19
CA ASP A 69 -0.60 -11.11 -8.17
C ASP A 69 -1.26 -10.35 -9.31
N PRO A 70 -0.93 -10.67 -10.59
CA PRO A 70 -1.49 -9.97 -11.74
C PRO A 70 -3.00 -10.16 -11.91
N SER A 71 -3.52 -11.36 -11.61
CA SER A 71 -4.93 -11.67 -11.72
C SER A 71 -5.73 -10.91 -10.68
N ALA A 72 -5.28 -10.94 -9.41
CA ALA A 72 -5.86 -10.16 -8.33
C ALA A 72 -5.83 -8.66 -8.64
N THR A 73 -4.70 -8.13 -9.12
CA THR A 73 -4.58 -6.72 -9.51
C THR A 73 -5.61 -6.35 -10.58
N LYS A 74 -5.82 -7.19 -11.59
CA LYS A 74 -6.82 -6.97 -12.65
C LYS A 74 -8.24 -6.97 -12.10
N GLN A 75 -8.56 -7.90 -11.20
CA GLN A 75 -9.89 -7.98 -10.55
C GLN A 75 -10.16 -6.72 -9.73
N TRP A 76 -9.17 -6.22 -8.97
CA TRP A 76 -9.29 -4.99 -8.21
C TRP A 76 -9.50 -3.75 -9.09
N ILE A 77 -8.81 -3.67 -10.23
CA ILE A 77 -9.03 -2.58 -11.21
C ILE A 77 -10.49 -2.61 -11.70
N THR A 78 -11.02 -3.78 -12.02
CA THR A 78 -12.41 -3.95 -12.44
C THR A 78 -13.36 -3.52 -11.32
N TYR A 79 -13.14 -4.00 -10.09
CA TYR A 79 -13.93 -3.65 -8.92
C TYR A 79 -14.04 -2.12 -8.71
N PHE A 80 -12.93 -1.40 -8.77
CA PHE A 80 -12.95 0.05 -8.60
C PHE A 80 -13.64 0.77 -9.75
N ARG A 81 -13.49 0.28 -10.98
CA ARG A 81 -14.19 0.82 -12.16
C ARG A 81 -15.70 0.63 -12.07
N ASP A 82 -16.16 -0.51 -11.60
CA ASP A 82 -17.58 -0.80 -11.38
C ASP A 82 -18.19 0.07 -10.27
N LYS A 83 -17.35 0.56 -9.34
CA LYS A 83 -17.70 1.57 -8.34
C LYS A 83 -17.63 3.03 -8.88
N GLY A 84 -17.44 3.22 -10.19
CA GLY A 84 -17.38 4.55 -10.83
C GLY A 84 -16.07 5.31 -10.61
N MET A 85 -15.00 4.65 -10.20
CA MET A 85 -13.67 5.23 -10.05
C MET A 85 -12.80 4.89 -11.25
N ALA A 86 -11.91 5.80 -11.68
CA ALA A 86 -10.83 5.42 -12.57
C ALA A 86 -9.84 4.53 -11.77
N ALA A 87 -9.25 3.52 -12.41
CA ALA A 87 -8.28 2.66 -11.74
C ALA A 87 -7.19 2.21 -12.72
N ILE A 88 -5.93 2.31 -12.29
CA ILE A 88 -4.74 1.85 -13.02
C ILE A 88 -3.77 1.12 -12.08
N ALA A 89 -2.94 0.24 -12.63
CA ALA A 89 -1.86 -0.40 -11.89
C ALA A 89 -0.52 0.24 -12.22
N THR A 90 0.34 0.43 -11.22
CA THR A 90 1.66 1.03 -11.40
C THR A 90 2.74 0.27 -10.64
N ASP A 91 3.95 0.33 -11.18
CA ASP A 91 5.18 0.13 -10.44
C ASP A 91 5.98 1.45 -10.50
N CYS A 92 5.86 2.23 -9.44
CA CYS A 92 6.54 3.51 -9.35
C CYS A 92 8.07 3.39 -9.32
N LYS A 93 8.63 2.21 -9.01
CA LYS A 93 10.08 1.97 -8.99
C LYS A 93 10.64 1.85 -10.41
N THR A 94 9.96 1.11 -11.29
CA THR A 94 10.39 0.89 -12.68
C THR A 94 9.67 1.76 -13.71
N LYS A 95 8.76 2.63 -13.27
CA LYS A 95 7.90 3.51 -14.09
C LYS A 95 6.82 2.80 -14.91
N ARG A 96 6.57 1.51 -14.69
CA ARG A 96 5.50 0.80 -15.42
C ARG A 96 4.14 1.35 -15.02
N GLY A 97 3.26 1.59 -15.99
CA GLY A 97 1.91 2.12 -15.79
C GLY A 97 1.85 3.62 -15.43
N ILE A 98 2.99 4.30 -15.23
CA ILE A 98 3.00 5.75 -14.89
C ILE A 98 2.45 6.60 -16.05
N ASN A 99 2.74 6.23 -17.29
CA ASN A 99 2.26 6.96 -18.47
C ASN A 99 0.74 6.93 -18.62
N ASP A 100 0.05 5.99 -17.98
CA ASP A 100 -1.42 5.88 -18.02
C ASP A 100 -2.10 6.90 -17.08
N PHE A 101 -1.35 7.51 -16.16
CA PHE A 101 -1.90 8.42 -15.16
C PHE A 101 -2.55 9.66 -15.77
N GLN A 102 -1.83 10.41 -16.62
CA GLN A 102 -2.37 11.63 -17.22
C GLN A 102 -3.58 11.38 -18.12
N PRO A 103 -3.57 10.37 -19.03
CA PRO A 103 -4.75 10.00 -19.80
C PRO A 103 -5.95 9.63 -18.92
N ALA A 104 -5.74 8.84 -17.86
CA ALA A 104 -6.82 8.44 -16.95
C ALA A 104 -7.42 9.63 -16.19
N VAL A 105 -6.59 10.56 -15.68
CA VAL A 105 -7.06 11.79 -15.03
C VAL A 105 -7.85 12.67 -16.01
N ARG A 106 -7.38 12.81 -17.26
CA ARG A 106 -8.08 13.61 -18.26
C ARG A 106 -9.42 13.00 -18.66
N ALA A 107 -9.48 11.68 -18.81
CA ALA A 107 -10.71 10.96 -19.07
C ALA A 107 -11.71 11.14 -17.90
N LEU A 108 -11.24 11.00 -16.66
CA LEU A 108 -12.04 11.17 -15.45
C LEU A 108 -12.63 12.59 -15.34
N LEU A 109 -11.88 13.61 -15.75
CA LEU A 109 -12.28 15.02 -15.63
C LEU A 109 -12.73 15.62 -16.96
N LYS A 110 -13.07 14.79 -17.96
CA LYS A 110 -13.43 15.24 -19.30
C LYS A 110 -14.54 16.31 -19.32
N GLU A 111 -15.64 16.07 -18.62
CA GLU A 111 -16.76 17.00 -18.53
C GLU A 111 -16.36 18.38 -17.97
N LYS A 112 -15.48 18.38 -16.98
CA LYS A 112 -14.94 19.63 -16.43
C LYS A 112 -14.04 20.35 -17.42
N ILE A 113 -13.16 19.62 -18.12
CA ILE A 113 -12.26 20.16 -19.14
C ILE A 113 -13.08 20.82 -20.24
N ASP A 114 -14.09 20.13 -20.76
CA ASP A 114 -14.97 20.59 -21.84
C ASP A 114 -15.75 21.84 -21.41
N ARG A 115 -16.27 21.87 -20.18
CA ARG A 115 -16.97 23.03 -19.59
C ARG A 115 -16.06 24.25 -19.43
N ASP A 116 -14.85 24.06 -18.96
CA ASP A 116 -13.88 25.14 -18.78
C ASP A 116 -13.43 25.67 -20.16
N ALA A 117 -13.22 24.79 -21.14
CA ALA A 117 -12.90 25.16 -22.53
C ALA A 117 -14.01 25.97 -23.19
N ALA A 118 -15.29 25.58 -23.01
CA ALA A 118 -16.45 26.31 -23.53
C ALA A 118 -16.54 27.75 -22.96
N LYS A 119 -15.97 28.00 -21.78
CA LYS A 119 -15.86 29.33 -21.16
C LYS A 119 -14.59 30.06 -21.49
N GLY A 120 -13.76 29.54 -22.43
CA GLY A 120 -12.45 30.10 -22.79
C GLY A 120 -11.39 30.01 -21.70
N MET A 121 -11.62 29.19 -20.67
CA MET A 121 -10.69 29.07 -19.53
C MET A 121 -9.72 27.93 -19.74
N LYS A 122 -8.42 28.22 -19.59
CA LYS A 122 -7.34 27.23 -19.53
C LYS A 122 -6.85 27.12 -18.10
N ARG A 123 -7.39 26.17 -17.32
CA ARG A 123 -7.01 25.94 -15.94
C ARG A 123 -6.22 24.64 -15.79
N SER A 124 -5.23 24.65 -14.89
CA SER A 124 -4.55 23.42 -14.49
C SER A 124 -5.51 22.55 -13.67
N LEU A 125 -5.48 21.26 -13.94
CA LEU A 125 -6.22 20.26 -13.15
C LEU A 125 -5.50 20.01 -11.84
N ARG A 126 -6.20 20.14 -10.73
CA ARG A 126 -5.66 20.00 -9.37
C ARG A 126 -6.04 18.65 -8.78
N ILE A 127 -5.05 17.82 -8.47
CA ILE A 127 -5.24 16.46 -7.99
C ILE A 127 -4.61 16.32 -6.61
N MET A 128 -5.38 15.92 -5.61
CA MET A 128 -4.85 15.58 -4.30
C MET A 128 -4.41 14.13 -4.26
N ILE A 129 -3.17 13.88 -3.82
CA ILE A 129 -2.62 12.53 -3.70
C ILE A 129 -2.74 12.06 -2.24
N VAL A 130 -3.48 10.99 -2.02
CA VAL A 130 -3.70 10.42 -0.69
C VAL A 130 -3.28 8.95 -0.63
N GLY A 131 -3.03 8.44 0.56
CA GLY A 131 -2.68 7.05 0.81
C GLY A 131 -1.89 6.89 2.10
N ILE A 132 -1.72 5.66 2.54
CA ILE A 132 -0.97 5.31 3.75
C ILE A 132 0.53 5.68 3.64
N PRO A 133 1.26 5.70 4.76
CA PRO A 133 2.73 5.82 4.73
C PRO A 133 3.37 4.71 3.87
N ASN A 134 4.49 5.00 3.25
CA ASN A 134 5.30 4.07 2.44
C ASN A 134 4.62 3.39 1.25
N VAL A 135 3.39 3.75 0.90
CA VAL A 135 2.69 3.19 -0.28
C VAL A 135 3.27 3.65 -1.62
N GLY A 136 4.08 4.71 -1.61
CA GLY A 136 4.77 5.23 -2.80
C GLY A 136 4.28 6.57 -3.33
N LYS A 137 3.54 7.38 -2.53
CA LYS A 137 3.03 8.71 -2.94
C LYS A 137 4.09 9.62 -3.53
N SER A 138 5.12 9.93 -2.75
CA SER A 138 6.20 10.83 -3.20
C SER A 138 6.98 10.26 -4.38
N THR A 139 7.11 8.92 -4.46
CA THR A 139 7.72 8.26 -5.62
C THR A 139 6.87 8.45 -6.87
N LEU A 140 5.54 8.24 -6.77
CA LEU A 140 4.60 8.48 -7.88
C LEU A 140 4.70 9.93 -8.37
N ILE A 141 4.62 10.89 -7.46
CA ILE A 141 4.71 12.32 -7.77
C ILE A 141 6.02 12.65 -8.51
N ASN A 142 7.15 12.14 -8.01
CA ASN A 142 8.45 12.34 -8.65
C ASN A 142 8.53 11.73 -10.04
N GLN A 143 7.94 10.55 -10.24
CA GLN A 143 7.91 9.90 -11.55
C GLN A 143 7.02 10.66 -12.55
N ILE A 144 5.85 11.12 -12.12
CA ILE A 144 4.92 11.88 -12.99
C ILE A 144 5.49 13.26 -13.33
N SER A 145 6.13 13.93 -12.36
CA SER A 145 6.68 15.29 -12.57
C SER A 145 8.01 15.31 -13.30
N GLY A 146 8.66 14.16 -13.49
CA GLY A 146 10.02 14.10 -14.05
C GLY A 146 11.09 14.76 -13.19
N ARG A 147 10.77 15.19 -11.97
CA ARG A 147 11.64 15.94 -11.04
C ARG A 147 11.80 15.18 -9.73
N LYS A 148 12.97 15.30 -9.09
CA LYS A 148 13.20 14.82 -7.72
C LYS A 148 12.77 15.88 -6.70
N GLY A 149 11.53 16.36 -6.76
CA GLY A 149 11.03 17.45 -5.91
C GLY A 149 10.35 16.99 -4.63
N ALA A 150 9.68 15.86 -4.64
CA ALA A 150 9.06 15.27 -3.46
C ALA A 150 10.05 14.33 -2.74
N LYS A 151 10.19 14.47 -1.43
CA LYS A 151 11.07 13.59 -0.63
C LYS A 151 10.50 12.19 -0.58
N ALA A 152 11.15 11.24 -1.24
CA ALA A 152 10.83 9.82 -1.23
C ALA A 152 11.87 9.08 -0.39
N GLU A 153 11.47 8.59 0.78
CA GLU A 153 12.26 7.71 1.63
C GLU A 153 11.40 6.55 2.12
N ASN A 154 12.02 5.39 2.37
CA ASN A 154 11.34 4.20 2.90
C ASN A 154 11.08 4.27 4.42
N ARG A 155 10.89 5.47 4.98
CA ARG A 155 10.61 5.68 6.41
C ARG A 155 9.24 6.33 6.57
N PRO A 156 8.37 5.83 7.47
CA PRO A 156 7.09 6.44 7.78
C PRO A 156 7.23 7.90 8.24
N GLY A 157 6.40 8.81 7.69
CA GLY A 157 6.35 10.21 8.11
C GLY A 157 7.38 11.15 7.49
N VAL A 158 7.96 10.81 6.34
CA VAL A 158 8.93 11.66 5.62
C VAL A 158 8.30 12.95 5.09
N THR A 159 7.10 12.88 4.53
CA THR A 159 6.36 14.07 4.10
C THR A 159 5.70 14.72 5.32
N ARG A 160 6.28 15.82 5.80
CA ARG A 160 5.83 16.53 7.02
C ARG A 160 4.80 17.64 6.77
N GLY A 161 4.56 18.02 5.51
CA GLY A 161 3.64 19.09 5.12
C GLY A 161 3.09 18.88 3.72
N LYS A 162 2.05 19.63 3.34
CA LYS A 162 1.50 19.62 2.00
C LYS A 162 2.38 20.43 1.04
N GLN A 163 2.51 19.96 -0.19
CA GLN A 163 3.27 20.61 -1.23
C GLN A 163 2.56 20.49 -2.59
N TRP A 164 2.46 21.60 -3.31
CA TRP A 164 2.02 21.59 -4.71
C TRP A 164 3.18 21.29 -5.64
N VAL A 165 3.00 20.33 -6.52
CA VAL A 165 3.96 19.95 -7.55
C VAL A 165 3.34 20.15 -8.92
N THR A 166 3.97 21.02 -9.74
CA THR A 166 3.57 21.24 -11.12
C THR A 166 4.08 20.11 -12.00
N VAL A 167 3.19 19.58 -12.82
CA VAL A 167 3.47 18.54 -13.81
C VAL A 167 3.18 19.07 -15.20
N ASP A 168 3.98 18.68 -16.19
CA ASP A 168 3.75 19.02 -17.57
C ASP A 168 2.35 18.57 -18.03
N GLY A 169 1.79 19.29 -19.01
CA GLY A 169 0.44 19.03 -19.48
C GLY A 169 -0.67 19.64 -18.61
N GLY A 170 -0.35 20.60 -17.72
CA GLY A 170 -1.32 21.38 -16.96
C GLY A 170 -1.93 20.61 -15.79
N LEU A 171 -1.15 19.77 -15.11
CA LEU A 171 -1.53 19.13 -13.86
C LEU A 171 -0.81 19.78 -12.67
N LEU A 172 -1.53 19.91 -11.56
CA LEU A 172 -1.00 20.29 -10.25
C LEU A 172 -1.31 19.18 -9.26
N LEU A 173 -0.29 18.57 -8.71
CA LEU A 173 -0.42 17.52 -7.72
C LEU A 173 -0.21 18.09 -6.32
N LEU A 174 -1.14 17.83 -5.41
CA LEU A 174 -1.00 18.14 -4.00
C LEU A 174 -0.48 16.90 -3.26
N ASP A 175 0.79 16.92 -2.89
CA ASP A 175 1.37 15.88 -2.01
C ASP A 175 0.87 16.09 -0.59
N THR A 176 0.32 15.04 0.00
CA THR A 176 -0.16 15.04 1.38
C THR A 176 0.64 14.06 2.22
N PRO A 177 0.81 14.32 3.53
CA PRO A 177 1.37 13.33 4.44
C PRO A 177 0.63 12.00 4.34
N GLY A 178 1.36 10.88 4.50
CA GLY A 178 0.73 9.57 4.62
C GLY A 178 -0.13 9.49 5.87
N ILE A 179 -1.36 9.05 5.72
CA ILE A 179 -2.34 9.02 6.79
C ILE A 179 -2.74 7.58 7.05
N LEU A 180 -2.54 7.13 8.30
CA LEU A 180 -3.18 5.96 8.87
C LEU A 180 -4.31 6.44 9.78
N TRP A 181 -5.36 5.64 9.94
CA TRP A 181 -6.45 5.93 10.86
C TRP A 181 -6.12 5.45 12.29
N PRO A 182 -6.75 6.04 13.34
CA PRO A 182 -6.28 5.90 14.73
C PRO A 182 -6.43 4.50 15.30
N LYS A 183 -7.41 3.75 14.83
CA LYS A 183 -7.73 2.42 15.34
C LYS A 183 -8.06 1.50 14.19
N PHE A 184 -7.40 0.36 14.14
CA PHE A 184 -7.78 -0.72 13.24
C PHE A 184 -8.88 -1.53 13.92
N GLU A 185 -10.10 -1.48 13.37
CA GLU A 185 -11.24 -2.26 13.89
C GLU A 185 -10.98 -3.75 13.72
N ASP A 186 -10.40 -4.13 12.58
CA ASP A 186 -9.93 -5.47 12.29
C ASP A 186 -8.42 -5.58 12.59
N PRO A 187 -7.98 -6.45 13.52
CA PRO A 187 -6.56 -6.71 13.79
C PRO A 187 -5.77 -7.17 12.55
N ASN A 188 -6.43 -7.84 11.59
CA ASN A 188 -5.79 -8.31 10.36
C ASN A 188 -5.32 -7.14 9.49
N VAL A 189 -6.02 -6.02 9.50
CA VAL A 189 -5.59 -4.80 8.82
C VAL A 189 -4.24 -4.32 9.36
N GLY A 190 -4.10 -4.28 10.69
CA GLY A 190 -2.84 -3.91 11.34
C GLY A 190 -1.69 -4.83 10.95
N LEU A 191 -1.93 -6.14 10.90
CA LEU A 191 -0.94 -7.15 10.47
C LEU A 191 -0.55 -6.95 8.99
N ALA A 192 -1.51 -6.79 8.09
CA ALA A 192 -1.26 -6.58 6.67
C ALA A 192 -0.41 -5.31 6.42
N LEU A 193 -0.72 -4.22 7.14
CA LEU A 193 0.06 -2.99 7.12
C LEU A 193 1.49 -3.18 7.66
N ALA A 194 1.64 -4.01 8.70
CA ALA A 194 2.94 -4.34 9.27
C ALA A 194 3.77 -5.21 8.31
N PHE A 195 3.18 -6.21 7.68
CA PHE A 195 3.85 -7.05 6.67
C PHE A 195 4.46 -6.20 5.55
N THR A 196 3.73 -5.18 5.08
CA THR A 196 4.18 -4.32 3.98
C THR A 196 5.10 -3.17 4.40
N GLY A 197 5.31 -2.96 5.71
CA GLY A 197 6.14 -1.89 6.26
C GLY A 197 5.47 -0.51 6.25
N ALA A 198 4.13 -0.45 6.22
CA ALA A 198 3.38 0.79 6.35
C ALA A 198 3.36 1.32 7.80
N VAL A 199 3.52 0.44 8.77
CA VAL A 199 3.65 0.73 10.20
C VAL A 199 5.11 0.65 10.63
N LYS A 200 5.52 1.46 11.62
CA LYS A 200 6.91 1.47 12.15
C LYS A 200 7.21 0.16 12.90
N GLU A 201 8.39 -0.40 12.65
CA GLU A 201 8.84 -1.67 13.23
C GLU A 201 9.09 -1.62 14.75
N ASN A 202 9.37 -0.44 15.32
CA ASN A 202 9.71 -0.28 16.74
C ASN A 202 8.60 -0.68 17.72
N VAL A 203 7.43 -1.05 17.23
CA VAL A 203 6.22 -1.37 18.02
C VAL A 203 5.83 -2.86 17.86
N ILE A 204 6.56 -3.62 17.05
CA ILE A 204 6.16 -4.97 16.65
C ILE A 204 7.30 -5.94 16.91
N ASP A 205 6.99 -7.04 17.60
CA ASP A 205 7.90 -8.17 17.67
C ASP A 205 8.04 -8.80 16.28
N VAL A 206 9.27 -8.81 15.77
CA VAL A 206 9.55 -9.28 14.41
C VAL A 206 9.35 -10.79 14.25
N GLU A 207 9.58 -11.58 15.31
CA GLU A 207 9.36 -13.03 15.26
C GLU A 207 7.87 -13.35 15.25
N GLU A 208 7.06 -12.69 16.08
CA GLU A 208 5.62 -12.88 16.06
C GLU A 208 5.03 -12.43 14.72
N LEU A 209 5.45 -11.26 14.19
CA LEU A 209 5.03 -10.79 12.87
C LEU A 209 5.36 -11.82 11.78
N ALA A 210 6.58 -12.35 11.81
CA ALA A 210 7.04 -13.33 10.85
C ALA A 210 6.31 -14.67 10.98
N CYS A 211 5.99 -15.13 12.20
CA CYS A 211 5.16 -16.31 12.42
C CYS A 211 3.79 -16.16 11.76
N ARG A 212 3.12 -15.02 11.98
CA ARG A 212 1.82 -14.72 11.35
C ARG A 212 1.92 -14.67 9.83
N LEU A 213 2.93 -13.99 9.31
CA LEU A 213 3.19 -13.91 7.87
C LEU A 213 3.47 -15.29 7.28
N PHE A 214 4.29 -16.11 7.94
CA PHE A 214 4.66 -17.42 7.43
C PHE A 214 3.47 -18.38 7.41
N SER A 215 2.65 -18.41 8.46
CA SER A 215 1.40 -19.18 8.48
C SER A 215 0.47 -18.79 7.32
N LEU A 216 0.29 -17.47 7.08
CA LEU A 216 -0.54 -16.98 5.98
C LEU A 216 0.02 -17.37 4.62
N LEU A 217 1.34 -17.25 4.43
CA LEU A 217 2.03 -17.64 3.20
C LEU A 217 1.93 -19.15 2.98
N TRP A 218 2.08 -19.96 4.03
CA TRP A 218 2.00 -21.41 3.93
C TRP A 218 0.60 -21.87 3.52
N GLN A 219 -0.44 -21.26 4.06
CA GLN A 219 -1.83 -21.56 3.74
C GLN A 219 -2.23 -21.14 2.34
N ARG A 220 -1.80 -19.96 1.87
CA ARG A 220 -2.25 -19.39 0.60
C ARG A 220 -1.29 -19.65 -0.57
N TYR A 221 0.00 -19.79 -0.29
CA TYR A 221 1.06 -19.85 -1.30
C TYR A 221 2.13 -20.90 -0.94
N PRO A 222 1.75 -22.17 -0.63
CA PRO A 222 2.69 -23.19 -0.19
C PRO A 222 3.80 -23.42 -1.23
N ASP A 223 3.46 -23.44 -2.53
CA ASP A 223 4.42 -23.65 -3.61
C ASP A 223 5.52 -22.55 -3.64
N ALA A 224 5.14 -21.29 -3.40
CA ALA A 224 6.10 -20.20 -3.35
C ALA A 224 7.04 -20.32 -2.14
N VAL A 225 6.52 -20.77 -1.00
CA VAL A 225 7.29 -21.04 0.22
C VAL A 225 8.25 -22.21 -0.01
N GLN A 226 7.76 -23.32 -0.57
CA GLN A 226 8.58 -24.50 -0.88
C GLN A 226 9.69 -24.15 -1.87
N ALA A 227 9.36 -23.47 -2.94
CA ALA A 227 10.34 -23.06 -3.95
C ALA A 227 11.44 -22.17 -3.35
N ARG A 228 11.08 -21.30 -2.37
CA ARG A 228 12.01 -20.34 -1.78
C ARG A 228 12.87 -20.94 -0.67
N TYR A 229 12.28 -21.75 0.22
CA TYR A 229 12.94 -22.21 1.45
C TYR A 229 13.30 -23.70 1.41
N GLY A 230 12.75 -24.47 0.46
CA GLY A 230 13.00 -25.91 0.35
C GLY A 230 12.51 -26.73 1.55
N ILE A 231 11.45 -26.23 2.21
CA ILE A 231 10.84 -26.91 3.36
C ILE A 231 9.62 -27.73 2.91
N GLU A 232 9.44 -28.87 3.55
CA GLU A 232 8.27 -29.74 3.40
C GLU A 232 7.66 -29.88 4.79
N MET A 233 6.46 -29.33 4.98
CA MET A 233 5.79 -29.28 6.25
C MET A 233 4.32 -29.68 6.09
N PRO A 234 3.65 -30.18 7.14
CA PRO A 234 2.21 -30.42 7.12
C PRO A 234 1.43 -29.15 6.77
N ALA A 235 0.24 -29.30 6.16
CA ALA A 235 -0.57 -28.15 5.76
C ALA A 235 -1.02 -27.26 6.92
N ASP A 236 -1.11 -27.81 8.14
CA ASP A 236 -1.48 -27.16 9.39
C ASP A 236 -0.27 -26.66 10.20
N ALA A 237 0.96 -26.72 9.65
CA ALA A 237 2.17 -26.25 10.31
C ALA A 237 2.03 -24.78 10.74
N GLN A 238 2.46 -24.49 11.95
CA GLN A 238 2.38 -23.16 12.55
C GLN A 238 3.59 -22.31 12.19
N GLY A 239 3.43 -20.99 12.26
CA GLY A 239 4.47 -20.05 11.82
C GLY A 239 5.82 -20.23 12.49
N TYR A 240 5.86 -20.60 13.78
CA TYR A 240 7.11 -20.86 14.50
C TYR A 240 7.83 -22.11 13.94
N GLU A 241 7.10 -23.20 13.72
CA GLU A 241 7.64 -24.44 13.14
C GLU A 241 8.21 -24.18 11.73
N LEU A 242 7.50 -23.33 10.94
CA LEU A 242 7.96 -22.92 9.62
C LEU A 242 9.24 -22.09 9.69
N LEU A 243 9.35 -21.16 10.69
CA LEU A 243 10.57 -20.38 10.91
C LEU A 243 11.76 -21.27 11.30
N GLU A 244 11.55 -22.25 12.19
CA GLU A 244 12.60 -23.21 12.57
C GLU A 244 13.03 -24.05 11.38
N ALA A 245 12.09 -24.62 10.61
CA ALA A 245 12.38 -25.45 9.45
C ALA A 245 13.17 -24.65 8.39
N ALA A 246 12.73 -23.45 8.07
CA ALA A 246 13.41 -22.59 7.11
C ALA A 246 14.78 -22.09 7.62
N GLY A 247 14.87 -21.75 8.91
CA GLY A 247 16.12 -21.38 9.56
C GLY A 247 17.15 -22.50 9.53
N LYS A 248 16.72 -23.73 9.80
CA LYS A 248 17.54 -24.95 9.70
C LYS A 248 18.04 -25.16 8.28
N LYS A 249 17.15 -25.09 7.28
CA LYS A 249 17.54 -25.23 5.86
C LYS A 249 18.56 -24.19 5.40
N ARG A 250 18.48 -22.97 5.96
CA ARG A 250 19.44 -21.89 5.66
C ARG A 250 20.70 -21.89 6.51
N GLY A 251 20.82 -22.82 7.47
CA GLY A 251 21.97 -22.90 8.37
C GLY A 251 22.07 -21.71 9.33
N PHE A 252 20.95 -21.10 9.71
CA PHE A 252 20.93 -20.01 10.68
C PHE A 252 20.97 -20.59 12.09
N LEU A 253 22.21 -20.77 12.59
CA LEU A 253 22.48 -21.36 13.89
C LEU A 253 23.02 -20.32 14.87
N LEU A 254 22.64 -20.45 16.14
CA LEU A 254 23.23 -19.81 17.28
C LEU A 254 24.42 -20.64 17.85
N ALA A 255 25.13 -20.07 18.80
CA ALA A 255 26.07 -20.83 19.62
C ALA A 255 25.29 -21.97 20.31
N ARG A 256 25.83 -23.20 20.27
CA ARG A 256 25.21 -24.47 20.77
C ARG A 256 24.26 -25.17 19.78
N GLY A 257 24.14 -24.71 18.52
CA GLY A 257 23.38 -25.40 17.48
C GLY A 257 21.88 -25.15 17.49
N GLU A 258 21.39 -24.24 18.31
CA GLU A 258 19.98 -23.78 18.29
C GLU A 258 19.70 -22.97 17.01
N ILE A 259 18.48 -23.04 16.53
CA ILE A 259 18.05 -22.29 15.33
C ILE A 259 17.88 -20.81 15.69
N ASN A 260 18.45 -19.92 14.88
CA ASN A 260 18.28 -18.48 15.00
C ASN A 260 16.98 -18.03 14.29
N THR A 261 15.85 -18.21 14.96
CA THR A 261 14.51 -17.86 14.45
C THR A 261 14.34 -16.36 14.24
N GLU A 262 14.95 -15.52 15.09
CA GLU A 262 14.92 -14.04 14.93
C GLU A 262 15.58 -13.61 13.62
N ARG A 263 16.73 -14.22 13.26
CA ARG A 263 17.37 -13.97 11.97
C ARG A 263 16.50 -14.41 10.80
N MET A 264 15.87 -15.59 10.92
CA MET A 264 14.98 -16.10 9.88
C MET A 264 13.75 -15.20 9.74
N ALA A 265 13.18 -14.72 10.83
CA ALA A 265 12.04 -13.80 10.86
C ALA A 265 12.35 -12.50 10.08
N LYS A 266 13.48 -11.86 10.37
CA LYS A 266 13.95 -10.68 9.63
C LYS A 266 14.09 -10.95 8.13
N VAL A 267 14.69 -12.07 7.78
CA VAL A 267 14.88 -12.49 6.38
C VAL A 267 13.54 -12.73 5.69
N LEU A 268 12.59 -13.42 6.33
CA LEU A 268 11.26 -13.67 5.77
C LEU A 268 10.51 -12.37 5.45
N VAL A 269 10.46 -11.45 6.42
CA VAL A 269 9.78 -10.16 6.24
C VAL A 269 10.42 -9.34 5.12
N ASP A 270 11.75 -9.28 5.07
CA ASP A 270 12.49 -8.58 4.02
C ASP A 270 12.28 -9.21 2.64
N GLU A 271 12.25 -10.55 2.55
CA GLU A 271 12.03 -11.27 1.30
C GLU A 271 10.60 -11.10 0.78
N TYR A 272 9.60 -11.08 1.66
CA TYR A 272 8.23 -10.73 1.30
C TYR A 272 8.15 -9.28 0.76
N ARG A 273 8.72 -8.33 1.48
CA ARG A 273 8.71 -6.90 1.10
C ARG A 273 9.44 -6.62 -0.20
N SER A 274 10.50 -7.38 -0.49
CA SER A 274 11.29 -7.24 -1.72
C SER A 274 10.80 -8.09 -2.89
N GLY A 275 9.76 -8.92 -2.72
CA GLY A 275 9.19 -9.75 -3.78
C GLY A 275 9.97 -11.01 -4.10
N LYS A 276 10.92 -11.44 -3.26
CA LYS A 276 11.70 -12.67 -3.46
C LYS A 276 10.88 -13.96 -3.32
N LEU A 277 9.70 -13.85 -2.71
CA LEU A 277 8.71 -14.93 -2.59
C LEU A 277 7.76 -15.02 -3.80
N GLY A 278 7.93 -14.15 -4.79
CA GLY A 278 7.04 -14.04 -5.93
C GLY A 278 6.03 -12.90 -5.79
N ARG A 279 5.04 -12.91 -6.68
CA ARG A 279 3.99 -11.88 -6.77
C ARG A 279 2.76 -12.37 -6.01
N LEU A 280 2.50 -11.78 -4.86
CA LEU A 280 1.53 -12.27 -3.89
C LEU A 280 0.53 -11.16 -3.51
N THR A 281 -0.75 -11.52 -3.41
CA THR A 281 -1.82 -10.61 -2.95
C THR A 281 -2.65 -11.33 -1.89
N PHE A 282 -2.84 -10.72 -0.73
CA PHE A 282 -3.56 -11.34 0.39
C PHE A 282 -5.05 -11.04 0.44
N GLU A 283 -5.51 -10.09 -0.34
CA GLU A 283 -6.88 -9.60 -0.30
C GLU A 283 -7.50 -9.61 -1.69
N MET A 284 -8.72 -10.09 -1.77
CA MET A 284 -9.47 -10.20 -3.02
C MET A 284 -10.73 -9.33 -2.98
N PRO A 285 -11.28 -8.89 -4.14
CA PRO A 285 -12.51 -8.09 -4.14
C PRO A 285 -13.71 -8.75 -3.48
N GLU A 286 -13.80 -10.09 -3.51
CA GLU A 286 -14.82 -10.87 -2.82
C GLU A 286 -14.77 -10.73 -1.30
N ASP A 287 -13.61 -10.41 -0.71
CA ASP A 287 -13.46 -10.18 0.73
C ASP A 287 -14.18 -8.88 1.18
N MET A 288 -14.67 -8.06 0.21
CA MET A 288 -15.42 -6.82 0.45
C MET A 288 -16.96 -7.01 0.44
N LEU A 289 -17.42 -8.21 0.14
CA LEU A 289 -18.84 -8.58 0.08
C LEU A 289 -19.31 -9.12 1.44
#